data_81c07f09f8ae36af603eb8cc2f8307fa
#
_entry.id   81c07f09f8ae36af603eb8cc2f8307fa
#
_cell.length_a   1.000
_cell.length_b   1.000
_cell.length_c   1.000
_cell.angle_alpha   90.00
_cell.angle_beta   90.00
_cell.angle_gamma   90.00
#
_symmetry.space_group_name_H-M   'P 1'
#
loop_
_entity.id
_entity.type
_entity.pdbx_description
1 polymer ?
#
loop_
_entity_poly.entity_id
_entity_poly.type
_entity_poly.pdbx_seq_one_letter_code
_entity_poly.pdbx_strand_id
1 'polypeptide(L)'
;MAKTSAKARYAHQSGRHFEDFTVGEIYHHLPGRTISQHDNAWFTLLTMNTHPLHFDEEYAAETEFGRPLVASPLTVAIIVGMSVSDVSEAAIANLGWKEIKLPAPVFPGDTLYANTEVLDKRESRSRPNAGIVSVLTRGINQDDTEVCVFERQILIPKRNPA
;
A
#
# COMPACT_ATOMS: atom_id res chain seq x y z
N MET A 1 16.62 34.48 -12.79
CA MET A 1 16.87 33.11 -12.27
C MET A 1 15.89 32.14 -12.94
N ALA A 2 16.38 31.12 -13.66
CA ALA A 2 15.53 30.10 -14.26
C ALA A 2 14.86 29.29 -13.15
N LYS A 3 13.51 29.08 -13.23
CA LYS A 3 12.78 28.25 -12.28
C LYS A 3 13.19 26.78 -12.48
N THR A 4 13.84 26.19 -11.48
CA THR A 4 14.09 24.74 -11.47
C THR A 4 12.76 24.01 -11.55
N SER A 5 12.60 23.10 -12.51
CA SER A 5 11.34 22.33 -12.65
C SER A 5 11.07 21.50 -11.38
N ALA A 6 9.80 21.27 -11.06
CA ALA A 6 9.44 20.42 -9.92
C ALA A 6 10.14 19.05 -10.00
N LYS A 7 10.14 18.42 -11.18
CA LYS A 7 10.82 17.13 -11.42
C LYS A 7 12.31 17.18 -11.09
N ALA A 8 13.02 18.28 -11.40
CA ALA A 8 14.44 18.40 -11.08
C ALA A 8 14.74 18.56 -9.58
N ARG A 9 13.75 19.03 -8.78
CA ARG A 9 13.88 19.10 -7.31
C ARG A 9 13.86 17.74 -6.64
N TYR A 10 13.25 16.75 -7.28
CA TYR A 10 13.11 15.36 -6.79
C TYR A 10 14.06 14.41 -7.53
N ALA A 11 15.05 14.92 -8.27
CA ALA A 11 16.00 14.10 -9.04
C ALA A 11 16.86 13.13 -8.18
N HIS A 12 16.85 13.30 -6.86
CA HIS A 12 17.53 12.43 -5.90
C HIS A 12 16.57 11.43 -5.19
N GLN A 13 15.30 11.39 -5.53
CA GLN A 13 14.40 10.36 -5.02
C GLN A 13 14.75 9.03 -5.68
N SER A 14 15.17 8.11 -4.83
CA SER A 14 15.78 6.83 -5.23
C SER A 14 14.74 5.70 -5.25
N GLY A 15 13.66 5.87 -6.01
CA GLY A 15 12.76 4.75 -6.26
C GLY A 15 13.41 3.69 -7.15
N ARG A 16 13.04 2.42 -6.97
CA ARG A 16 13.52 1.31 -7.82
C ARG A 16 13.06 1.47 -9.26
N HIS A 17 13.98 1.19 -10.19
CA HIS A 17 13.71 1.06 -11.62
C HIS A 17 13.43 -0.42 -11.96
N PHE A 18 12.94 -0.67 -13.17
CA PHE A 18 12.54 -2.01 -13.59
C PHE A 18 13.65 -3.06 -13.43
N GLU A 19 14.90 -2.69 -13.68
CA GLU A 19 16.07 -3.56 -13.57
C GLU A 19 16.35 -4.00 -12.14
N ASP A 20 16.01 -3.17 -11.15
CA ASP A 20 16.31 -3.38 -9.73
C ASP A 20 15.42 -4.43 -9.05
N PHE A 21 14.36 -4.88 -9.72
CA PHE A 21 13.49 -5.92 -9.20
C PHE A 21 14.00 -7.31 -9.59
N THR A 22 14.05 -8.22 -8.63
CA THR A 22 14.36 -9.63 -8.85
C THR A 22 13.19 -10.50 -8.43
N VAL A 23 12.73 -11.40 -9.31
CA VAL A 23 11.64 -12.34 -8.99
C VAL A 23 12.01 -13.21 -7.80
N GLY A 24 11.10 -13.32 -6.83
CA GLY A 24 11.30 -14.02 -5.55
C GLY A 24 11.94 -13.16 -4.45
N GLU A 25 12.38 -11.94 -4.74
CA GLU A 25 12.89 -11.02 -3.72
C GLU A 25 11.75 -10.50 -2.83
N ILE A 26 12.02 -10.38 -1.52
CA ILE A 26 11.08 -9.88 -0.52
C ILE A 26 11.60 -8.57 0.07
N TYR A 27 10.80 -7.53 0.02
CA TYR A 27 11.06 -6.23 0.63
C TYR A 27 10.27 -6.10 1.93
N HIS A 28 10.93 -5.82 3.05
CA HIS A 28 10.31 -5.51 4.32
C HIS A 28 10.16 -4.00 4.47
N HIS A 29 8.93 -3.53 4.65
CA HIS A 29 8.61 -2.11 4.70
C HIS A 29 8.69 -1.58 6.12
N LEU A 30 9.45 -0.51 6.32
CA LEU A 30 9.64 0.17 7.61
C LEU A 30 9.34 1.67 7.48
N PRO A 31 8.89 2.32 8.55
CA PRO A 31 8.51 1.77 9.86
C PRO A 31 7.12 1.12 9.84
N GLY A 32 6.78 0.38 10.92
CA GLY A 32 5.40 -0.02 11.20
C GLY A 32 4.51 1.20 11.52
N ARG A 33 3.19 1.04 11.36
CA ARG A 33 2.20 2.11 11.58
C ARG A 33 1.10 1.68 12.54
N THR A 34 1.01 2.35 13.71
CA THR A 34 -0.13 2.19 14.62
C THR A 34 -1.32 3.01 14.11
N ILE A 35 -2.49 2.40 14.00
CA ILE A 35 -3.72 3.05 13.57
C ILE A 35 -4.45 3.62 14.79
N SER A 36 -4.73 4.91 14.76
CA SER A 36 -5.56 5.56 15.79
C SER A 36 -7.04 5.57 15.38
N GLN A 37 -7.94 5.76 16.36
CA GLN A 37 -9.36 6.00 16.08
C GLN A 37 -9.56 7.27 15.25
N HIS A 38 -8.69 8.26 15.39
CA HIS A 38 -8.74 9.48 14.56
C HIS A 38 -8.48 9.18 13.08
N ASP A 39 -7.48 8.31 12.77
CA ASP A 39 -7.23 7.90 11.38
C ASP A 39 -8.48 7.28 10.77
N ASN A 40 -9.16 6.41 11.53
CA ASN A 40 -10.36 5.72 11.10
C ASN A 40 -11.54 6.70 10.86
N ALA A 41 -11.82 7.58 11.83
CA ALA A 41 -12.87 8.58 11.72
C ALA A 41 -12.63 9.55 10.55
N TRP A 42 -11.40 10.07 10.39
CA TRP A 42 -11.04 10.93 9.27
C TRP A 42 -11.22 10.24 7.92
N PHE A 43 -10.77 8.98 7.83
CA PHE A 43 -10.91 8.21 6.60
C PHE A 43 -12.38 8.02 6.20
N THR A 44 -13.24 7.68 7.16
CA THR A 44 -14.67 7.50 6.90
C THR A 44 -15.33 8.80 6.43
N LEU A 45 -14.98 9.94 7.02
CA LEU A 45 -15.46 11.26 6.59
C LEU A 45 -15.00 11.59 5.17
N LEU A 46 -13.73 11.38 4.84
CA LEU A 46 -13.16 11.65 3.52
C LEU A 46 -13.75 10.76 2.42
N THR A 47 -14.15 9.54 2.75
CA THR A 47 -14.65 8.55 1.79
C THR A 47 -16.16 8.42 1.78
N MET A 48 -16.88 9.25 2.56
CA MET A 48 -18.34 9.18 2.74
C MET A 48 -18.82 7.80 3.25
N ASN A 49 -17.97 7.06 3.98
CA ASN A 49 -18.35 5.82 4.62
C ASN A 49 -19.15 6.13 5.90
N THR A 50 -20.46 5.96 5.84
CA THR A 50 -21.38 6.29 6.93
C THR A 50 -21.71 5.12 7.84
N HIS A 51 -20.99 3.98 7.72
CA HIS A 51 -21.27 2.82 8.56
C HIS A 51 -20.82 3.07 10.01
N PRO A 52 -21.75 3.08 11.01
CA PRO A 52 -21.45 3.46 12.38
C PRO A 52 -20.41 2.55 13.06
N LEU A 53 -20.24 1.32 12.61
CA LEU A 53 -19.23 0.39 13.11
C LEU A 53 -17.81 0.98 13.19
N HIS A 54 -17.51 2.02 12.41
CA HIS A 54 -16.17 2.58 12.33
C HIS A 54 -15.92 3.77 13.26
N PHE A 55 -17.00 4.42 13.79
CA PHE A 55 -16.87 5.68 14.53
C PHE A 55 -17.88 5.89 15.66
N ASP A 56 -18.89 5.02 15.80
CA ASP A 56 -19.86 5.03 16.88
C ASP A 56 -19.53 3.88 17.84
N GLU A 57 -19.01 4.25 19.01
CA GLU A 57 -18.54 3.28 20.01
C GLU A 57 -19.69 2.48 20.63
N GLU A 58 -20.85 3.11 20.86
CA GLU A 58 -22.03 2.44 21.41
C GLU A 58 -22.58 1.42 20.41
N TYR A 59 -22.71 1.82 19.14
CA TYR A 59 -23.12 0.89 18.09
C TYR A 59 -22.14 -0.28 17.96
N ALA A 60 -20.85 0.01 17.92
CA ALA A 60 -19.83 -1.01 17.74
C ALA A 60 -19.76 -1.99 18.92
N ALA A 61 -20.02 -1.53 20.15
CA ALA A 61 -20.08 -2.37 21.34
C ALA A 61 -21.17 -3.45 21.28
N GLU A 62 -22.27 -3.19 20.58
CA GLU A 62 -23.39 -4.13 20.39
C GLU A 62 -23.13 -5.15 19.25
N THR A 63 -22.04 -4.99 18.48
CA THR A 63 -21.67 -5.92 17.40
C THR A 63 -20.81 -7.07 17.88
N GLU A 64 -20.61 -8.07 17.03
CA GLU A 64 -19.68 -9.19 17.31
C GLU A 64 -18.24 -8.75 17.59
N PHE A 65 -17.85 -7.53 17.16
CA PHE A 65 -16.52 -6.98 17.37
C PHE A 65 -16.34 -6.31 18.73
N GLY A 66 -17.43 -5.87 19.37
CA GLY A 66 -17.41 -5.25 20.71
C GLY A 66 -16.71 -3.88 20.79
N ARG A 67 -16.23 -3.35 19.67
CA ARG A 67 -15.50 -2.07 19.57
C ARG A 67 -15.40 -1.61 18.11
N PRO A 68 -15.08 -0.32 17.85
CA PRO A 68 -14.94 0.16 16.48
C PRO A 68 -13.92 -0.62 15.67
N LEU A 69 -14.33 -0.99 14.46
CA LEU A 69 -13.50 -1.68 13.48
C LEU A 69 -12.84 -0.68 12.53
N VAL A 70 -11.58 -0.88 12.18
CA VAL A 70 -10.92 -0.07 11.15
C VAL A 70 -11.57 -0.34 9.79
N ALA A 71 -11.89 0.72 9.05
CA ALA A 71 -12.48 0.58 7.73
C ALA A 71 -11.54 -0.21 6.80
N SER A 72 -12.05 -1.24 6.15
CA SER A 72 -11.28 -2.14 5.29
C SER A 72 -10.44 -1.40 4.23
N PRO A 73 -10.96 -0.37 3.53
CA PRO A 73 -10.14 0.38 2.57
C PRO A 73 -9.02 1.19 3.24
N LEU A 74 -9.15 1.60 4.51
CA LEU A 74 -8.07 2.26 5.24
C LEU A 74 -6.91 1.28 5.50
N THR A 75 -7.21 0.05 5.91
CA THR A 75 -6.19 -1.00 6.07
C THR A 75 -5.42 -1.20 4.77
N VAL A 76 -6.12 -1.38 3.65
CA VAL A 76 -5.49 -1.52 2.32
C VAL A 76 -4.63 -0.30 1.98
N ALA A 77 -5.16 0.91 2.19
CA ALA A 77 -4.46 2.16 1.87
C ALA A 77 -3.16 2.32 2.66
N ILE A 78 -3.16 1.96 3.96
CA ILE A 78 -1.96 2.01 4.80
C ILE A 78 -0.92 1.00 4.32
N ILE A 79 -1.30 -0.25 4.07
CA ILE A 79 -0.37 -1.29 3.58
C ILE A 79 0.21 -0.92 2.21
N VAL A 80 -0.60 -0.38 1.30
CA VAL A 80 -0.10 0.17 0.03
C VAL A 80 0.88 1.32 0.28
N GLY A 81 0.53 2.26 1.16
CA GLY A 81 1.36 3.41 1.51
C GLY A 81 2.73 3.01 2.06
N MET A 82 2.79 2.00 2.94
CA MET A 82 4.03 1.48 3.51
C MET A 82 4.97 0.91 2.44
N SER A 83 4.43 0.36 1.36
CA SER A 83 5.21 -0.24 0.28
C SER A 83 5.74 0.77 -0.75
N VAL A 84 5.38 2.06 -0.65
CA VAL A 84 5.70 3.06 -1.69
C VAL A 84 7.20 3.23 -1.87
N SER A 85 7.95 3.47 -0.80
CA SER A 85 9.40 3.73 -0.87
C SER A 85 10.18 2.61 -1.54
N ASP A 86 9.79 1.36 -1.29
CA ASP A 86 10.51 0.19 -1.77
C ASP A 86 10.03 -0.33 -3.12
N VAL A 87 8.75 -0.10 -3.46
CA VAL A 87 8.13 -0.76 -4.60
C VAL A 87 7.65 0.21 -5.66
N SER A 88 7.07 1.35 -5.28
CA SER A 88 6.34 2.17 -6.24
C SER A 88 6.67 3.65 -6.25
N GLU A 89 7.72 4.10 -5.56
CA GLU A 89 8.11 5.52 -5.53
C GLU A 89 8.45 6.06 -6.93
N ALA A 90 9.17 5.28 -7.74
CA ALA A 90 9.48 5.63 -9.12
C ALA A 90 8.39 5.21 -10.13
N ALA A 91 7.30 4.60 -9.68
CA ALA A 91 6.29 4.05 -10.57
C ALA A 91 5.64 5.11 -11.46
N ILE A 92 5.41 4.76 -12.71
CA ILE A 92 4.63 5.57 -13.66
C ILE A 92 3.14 5.46 -13.33
N ALA A 93 2.69 4.25 -13.00
CA ALA A 93 1.29 3.98 -12.65
C ALA A 93 1.15 2.65 -11.90
N ASN A 94 0.14 2.58 -11.04
CA ASN A 94 -0.41 1.34 -10.56
C ASN A 94 -1.49 0.89 -11.54
N LEU A 95 -1.32 -0.28 -12.16
CA LEU A 95 -2.18 -0.74 -13.25
C LEU A 95 -3.44 -1.45 -12.76
N GLY A 96 -3.39 -2.00 -11.55
CA GLY A 96 -4.53 -2.68 -10.95
C GLY A 96 -4.15 -3.61 -9.81
N TRP A 97 -5.18 -4.07 -9.12
CA TRP A 97 -5.11 -5.07 -8.06
C TRP A 97 -5.82 -6.34 -8.47
N LYS A 98 -5.36 -7.45 -7.93
CA LYS A 98 -5.98 -8.75 -8.05
C LYS A 98 -6.08 -9.38 -6.66
N GLU A 99 -7.24 -9.92 -6.36
CA GLU A 99 -7.50 -10.68 -5.11
C GLU A 99 -7.15 -9.96 -3.81
N ILE A 100 -7.68 -8.75 -3.58
CA ILE A 100 -7.56 -8.11 -2.26
C ILE A 100 -8.34 -8.94 -1.23
N LYS A 101 -7.65 -9.46 -0.21
CA LYS A 101 -8.22 -10.23 0.90
C LYS A 101 -7.93 -9.54 2.24
N LEU A 102 -8.88 -9.63 3.15
CA LEU A 102 -8.81 -9.09 4.51
C LEU A 102 -9.15 -10.22 5.48
N PRO A 103 -8.21 -11.15 5.75
CA PRO A 103 -8.49 -12.39 6.47
C PRO A 103 -8.80 -12.19 7.95
N ALA A 104 -8.37 -11.07 8.55
CA ALA A 104 -8.64 -10.76 9.95
C ALA A 104 -9.01 -9.28 10.13
N PRO A 105 -9.84 -8.95 11.15
CA PRO A 105 -10.20 -7.59 11.47
C PRO A 105 -9.00 -6.79 12.01
N VAL A 106 -9.01 -5.47 11.78
CA VAL A 106 -8.05 -4.52 12.33
C VAL A 106 -8.79 -3.54 13.22
N PHE A 107 -8.21 -3.22 14.36
CA PHE A 107 -8.82 -2.32 15.35
C PHE A 107 -7.93 -1.09 15.58
N PRO A 108 -8.52 0.05 15.98
CA PRO A 108 -7.74 1.17 16.51
C PRO A 108 -6.82 0.72 17.63
N GLY A 109 -5.54 1.09 17.59
CA GLY A 109 -4.49 0.63 18.48
C GLY A 109 -3.61 -0.47 17.88
N ASP A 110 -4.06 -1.17 16.84
CA ASP A 110 -3.22 -2.14 16.14
C ASP A 110 -2.07 -1.44 15.40
N THR A 111 -0.91 -2.08 15.40
CA THR A 111 0.26 -1.65 14.65
C THR A 111 0.44 -2.57 13.44
N LEU A 112 0.43 -1.99 12.26
CA LEU A 112 0.61 -2.73 11.02
C LEU A 112 2.07 -2.72 10.57
N TYR A 113 2.49 -3.85 10.02
CA TYR A 113 3.75 -4.06 9.31
C TYR A 113 3.44 -4.64 7.94
N ALA A 114 4.35 -4.47 6.98
CA ALA A 114 4.13 -5.02 5.65
C ALA A 114 5.41 -5.53 5.01
N ASN A 115 5.24 -6.49 4.10
CA ASN A 115 6.27 -6.94 3.19
C ASN A 115 5.70 -7.15 1.78
N THR A 116 6.58 -7.14 0.79
CA THR A 116 6.19 -7.33 -0.61
C THR A 116 7.16 -8.29 -1.29
N GLU A 117 6.61 -9.32 -1.90
CA GLU A 117 7.32 -10.30 -2.74
C GLU A 117 7.14 -9.95 -4.21
N VAL A 118 8.21 -10.01 -4.99
CA VAL A 118 8.18 -9.85 -6.45
C VAL A 118 7.79 -11.19 -7.08
N LEU A 119 6.59 -11.25 -7.69
CA LEU A 119 6.07 -12.49 -8.29
C LEU A 119 6.55 -12.68 -9.73
N ASP A 120 6.57 -11.59 -10.51
CA ASP A 120 6.91 -11.62 -11.93
C ASP A 120 7.33 -10.23 -12.40
N LYS A 121 8.13 -10.19 -13.46
CA LYS A 121 8.44 -8.96 -14.17
C LYS A 121 8.55 -9.18 -15.67
N ARG A 122 8.03 -8.27 -16.46
CA ARG A 122 8.11 -8.31 -17.92
C ARG A 122 8.19 -6.92 -18.52
N GLU A 123 8.70 -6.81 -19.72
CA GLU A 123 8.71 -5.56 -20.46
C GLU A 123 7.30 -5.12 -20.86
N SER A 124 7.08 -3.82 -20.90
CA SER A 124 5.81 -3.27 -21.37
C SER A 124 5.77 -3.29 -22.91
N ARG A 125 4.71 -3.87 -23.45
CA ARG A 125 4.51 -3.90 -24.91
C ARG A 125 4.15 -2.53 -25.50
N SER A 126 3.52 -1.67 -24.72
CA SER A 126 3.05 -0.34 -25.14
C SER A 126 4.00 0.79 -24.77
N ARG A 127 4.97 0.54 -23.91
CA ARG A 127 5.95 1.54 -23.43
C ARG A 127 7.35 0.92 -23.38
N PRO A 128 8.16 1.08 -24.45
CA PRO A 128 9.50 0.45 -24.53
C PRO A 128 10.46 0.86 -23.40
N ASN A 129 10.26 2.05 -22.83
CA ASN A 129 11.04 2.60 -21.72
C ASN A 129 10.53 2.20 -20.33
N ALA A 130 9.65 1.20 -20.23
CA ALA A 130 9.10 0.74 -18.98
C ALA A 130 8.88 -0.78 -18.96
N GLY A 131 8.76 -1.33 -17.77
CA GLY A 131 8.34 -2.71 -17.54
C GLY A 131 7.18 -2.79 -16.56
N ILE A 132 6.55 -3.94 -16.50
CA ILE A 132 5.47 -4.26 -15.56
C ILE A 132 6.04 -5.23 -14.53
N VAL A 133 5.88 -4.88 -13.26
CA VAL A 133 6.26 -5.73 -12.11
C VAL A 133 4.98 -6.15 -11.40
N SER A 134 4.81 -7.46 -11.21
CA SER A 134 3.73 -8.06 -10.43
C SER A 134 4.25 -8.38 -9.04
N VAL A 135 3.56 -7.90 -8.01
CA VAL A 135 3.98 -8.07 -6.61
C VAL A 135 2.83 -8.55 -5.74
N LEU A 136 3.15 -9.34 -4.72
CA LEU A 136 2.25 -9.74 -3.65
C LEU A 136 2.64 -9.00 -2.38
N THR A 137 1.76 -8.15 -1.87
CA THR A 137 1.97 -7.42 -0.62
C THR A 137 1.12 -8.04 0.48
N ARG A 138 1.75 -8.30 1.64
CA ARG A 138 1.12 -8.81 2.85
C ARG A 138 1.25 -7.79 3.96
N GLY A 139 0.14 -7.53 4.65
CA GLY A 139 0.07 -6.76 5.87
C GLY A 139 -0.20 -7.67 7.06
N ILE A 140 0.56 -7.51 8.13
CA ILE A 140 0.39 -8.20 9.41
C ILE A 140 0.23 -7.20 10.54
N ASN A 141 -0.40 -7.59 11.62
CA ASN A 141 -0.46 -6.79 12.84
C ASN A 141 0.70 -7.13 13.81
N GLN A 142 0.69 -6.55 15.02
CA GLN A 142 1.69 -6.77 16.06
C GLN A 142 1.75 -8.21 16.59
N ASP A 143 0.73 -9.01 16.32
CA ASP A 143 0.62 -10.41 16.75
C ASP A 143 0.93 -11.39 15.60
N ASP A 144 1.61 -10.91 14.54
CA ASP A 144 1.91 -11.65 13.30
C ASP A 144 0.67 -12.21 12.56
N THR A 145 -0.52 -11.68 12.86
CA THR A 145 -1.75 -12.06 12.16
C THR A 145 -1.84 -11.36 10.81
N GLU A 146 -2.03 -12.10 9.73
CA GLU A 146 -2.26 -11.54 8.40
C GLU A 146 -3.63 -10.84 8.37
N VAL A 147 -3.61 -9.53 8.10
CA VAL A 147 -4.80 -8.68 8.09
C VAL A 147 -5.15 -8.17 6.69
N CYS A 148 -4.19 -8.21 5.78
CA CYS A 148 -4.39 -7.77 4.40
C CYS A 148 -3.41 -8.47 3.48
N VAL A 149 -3.89 -8.93 2.32
CA VAL A 149 -3.03 -9.45 1.26
C VAL A 149 -3.62 -9.09 -0.09
N PHE A 150 -2.76 -8.65 -1.02
CA PHE A 150 -3.18 -8.34 -2.39
C PHE A 150 -2.05 -8.49 -3.38
N GLU A 151 -2.40 -8.91 -4.58
CA GLU A 151 -1.52 -8.84 -5.75
C GLU A 151 -1.78 -7.54 -6.51
N ARG A 152 -0.73 -6.87 -6.99
CA ARG A 152 -0.86 -5.70 -7.87
C ARG A 152 0.16 -5.70 -8.99
N GLN A 153 -0.17 -5.02 -10.07
CA GLN A 153 0.71 -4.78 -11.20
C GLN A 153 1.08 -3.30 -11.28
N ILE A 154 2.38 -3.04 -11.41
CA ILE A 154 2.94 -1.69 -11.37
C ILE A 154 3.77 -1.46 -12.62
N LEU A 155 3.55 -0.33 -13.28
CA LEU A 155 4.36 0.12 -14.42
C LEU A 155 5.54 0.93 -13.91
N ILE A 156 6.74 0.39 -14.08
CA ILE A 156 8.00 0.95 -13.56
C ILE A 156 8.87 1.40 -14.73
N PRO A 157 9.49 2.59 -14.66
CA PRO A 157 10.40 3.05 -15.70
C PRO A 157 11.68 2.22 -15.73
N LYS A 158 12.28 2.08 -16.90
CA LYS A 158 13.66 1.59 -17.05
C LYS A 158 14.66 2.70 -16.72
N ARG A 159 15.83 2.33 -16.22
CA ARG A 159 16.89 3.27 -15.83
C ARG A 159 17.44 4.02 -17.05
N ASN A 160 17.70 3.29 -18.12
CA ASN A 160 18.15 3.85 -19.40
C ASN A 160 17.13 3.44 -20.47
N PRO A 161 16.20 4.33 -20.85
CA PRO A 161 15.33 4.06 -21.99
C PRO A 161 16.17 4.01 -23.26
N ALA A 162 16.03 2.91 -24.00
CA ALA A 162 16.66 2.76 -25.32
C ALA A 162 16.09 3.75 -26.31
#